data_689e3a82c5a8c3dcb472c552c8c4504b
#
_entry.id   689e3a82c5a8c3dcb472c552c8c4504b
#
_cell.length_a   1.000
_cell.length_b   1.000
_cell.length_c   1.000
_cell.angle_alpha   90.00
_cell.angle_beta   90.00
_cell.angle_gamma   90.00
#
_symmetry.space_group_name_H-M   'P 1'
#
loop_
_entity.id
_entity.type
_entity.pdbx_description
1 polymer ?
#
loop_
_entity_poly.entity_id
_entity_poly.type
_entity_poly.pdbx_seq_one_letter_code
_entity_poly.pdbx_strand_id
1 'polypeptide(L)'
;MLVAIIGENCVGKTTLANKLNGKLQAKVYAGKDYLRLEKNPSVAETAFKAILKDAVDGQNVIYLITEKEHLQLLPEGAFVIVLTAQLDVIKARFKERMRGNLPLPLEKMLESRHGMYDDMPCDLKLDNNYNIEEVTKKLGL
;
A
#
# COMPACT_ATOMS: atom_id res chain seq x y z
N MET A 1 9.17 -13.22 0.41
CA MET A 1 9.27 -11.90 -0.26
C MET A 1 8.35 -10.90 0.43
N LEU A 2 8.85 -9.73 0.70
CA LEU A 2 8.03 -8.63 1.24
C LEU A 2 7.82 -7.57 0.15
N VAL A 3 6.56 -7.29 -0.16
CA VAL A 3 6.18 -6.26 -1.12
C VAL A 3 5.41 -5.17 -0.37
N ALA A 4 5.88 -3.94 -0.46
CA ALA A 4 5.16 -2.78 0.08
C ALA A 4 4.51 -2.02 -1.08
N ILE A 5 3.21 -1.80 -0.99
CA ILE A 5 2.46 -1.01 -1.97
C ILE A 5 2.05 0.29 -1.28
N ILE A 6 2.62 1.40 -1.74
CA ILE A 6 2.47 2.70 -1.12
C ILE A 6 1.71 3.63 -2.05
N GLY A 7 0.73 4.32 -1.54
CA GLY A 7 -0.04 5.25 -2.34
C GLY A 7 -1.12 5.97 -1.54
N GLU A 8 -1.63 7.05 -2.12
CA GLU A 8 -2.73 7.82 -1.56
C GLU A 8 -4.02 6.99 -1.46
N ASN A 9 -5.01 7.52 -0.78
CA ASN A 9 -6.33 6.90 -0.74
C ASN A 9 -6.87 6.67 -2.15
N CYS A 10 -7.49 5.53 -2.36
CA CYS A 10 -8.20 5.22 -3.62
C CYS A 10 -7.34 5.16 -4.89
N VAL A 11 -6.02 4.99 -4.78
CA VAL A 11 -5.19 4.76 -5.98
C VAL A 11 -5.28 3.34 -6.52
N GLY A 12 -5.86 2.39 -5.76
CA GLY A 12 -6.03 1.01 -6.21
C GLY A 12 -5.03 0.02 -5.59
N LYS A 13 -4.52 0.29 -4.39
CA LYS A 13 -3.56 -0.59 -3.71
C LYS A 13 -4.12 -2.00 -3.49
N THR A 14 -5.35 -2.10 -3.00
CA THR A 14 -5.99 -3.39 -2.75
C THR A 14 -6.17 -4.18 -4.04
N THR A 15 -6.57 -3.51 -5.11
CA THR A 15 -6.74 -4.15 -6.43
C THR A 15 -5.42 -4.70 -6.93
N LEU A 16 -4.34 -3.94 -6.82
CA LEU A 16 -3.00 -4.40 -7.20
C LEU A 16 -2.57 -5.61 -6.35
N ALA A 17 -2.77 -5.53 -5.03
CA ALA A 17 -2.44 -6.64 -4.14
C ALA A 17 -3.20 -7.91 -4.51
N ASN A 18 -4.49 -7.82 -4.82
CA ASN A 18 -5.29 -8.97 -5.22
C ASN A 18 -4.79 -9.59 -6.53
N LYS A 19 -4.39 -8.76 -7.48
CA LYS A 19 -3.83 -9.25 -8.75
C LYS A 19 -2.49 -9.96 -8.54
N LEU A 20 -1.63 -9.41 -7.70
CA LEU A 20 -0.35 -10.04 -7.37
C LEU A 20 -0.54 -11.34 -6.59
N ASN A 21 -1.58 -11.43 -5.78
CA ASN A 21 -1.83 -12.59 -4.94
C ASN A 21 -2.25 -13.85 -5.73
N GLY A 22 -2.63 -13.71 -6.98
CA GLY A 22 -2.81 -14.85 -7.86
C GLY A 22 -1.54 -15.68 -8.01
N LYS A 23 -0.37 -15.04 -7.87
CA LYS A 23 0.94 -15.71 -7.97
C LYS A 23 1.68 -15.77 -6.64
N LEU A 24 1.58 -14.73 -5.80
CA LEU A 24 2.34 -14.65 -4.56
C LEU A 24 1.74 -15.47 -3.42
N GLN A 25 0.42 -15.57 -3.36
CA GLN A 25 -0.29 -16.18 -2.23
C GLN A 25 0.20 -15.60 -0.90
N ALA A 26 0.33 -14.28 -0.87
CA ALA A 26 0.86 -13.54 0.26
C ALA A 26 -0.21 -13.26 1.31
N LYS A 27 0.22 -13.11 2.55
CA LYS A 27 -0.62 -12.52 3.59
C LYS A 27 -0.60 -11.01 3.40
N VAL A 28 -1.78 -10.38 3.39
CA VAL A 28 -1.92 -8.94 3.14
C VAL A 28 -2.25 -8.22 4.43
N TYR A 29 -1.46 -7.21 4.74
CA TYR A 29 -1.73 -6.27 5.83
C TYR A 29 -1.94 -4.88 5.23
N ALA A 30 -2.81 -4.09 5.83
CA ALA A 30 -3.06 -2.71 5.42
C ALA A 30 -2.95 -1.77 6.62
N GLY A 31 -2.19 -0.69 6.46
CA GLY A 31 -2.12 0.38 7.45
C GLY A 31 -1.83 -0.10 8.87
N LYS A 32 -2.80 0.08 9.74
CA LYS A 32 -2.70 -0.25 11.18
C LYS A 32 -3.31 -1.59 11.55
N ASP A 33 -3.51 -2.49 10.58
CA ASP A 33 -4.02 -3.85 10.87
C ASP A 33 -3.15 -4.60 11.88
N TYR A 34 -1.86 -4.28 11.95
CA TYR A 34 -0.93 -4.88 12.89
C TYR A 34 -1.34 -4.69 14.36
N LEU A 35 -2.14 -3.67 14.66
CA LEU A 35 -2.62 -3.44 16.03
C LEU A 35 -3.51 -4.57 16.57
N ARG A 36 -3.98 -5.43 15.69
CA ARG A 36 -4.76 -6.63 16.08
C ARG A 36 -3.89 -7.79 16.55
N LEU A 37 -2.58 -7.72 16.34
CA LEU A 37 -1.65 -8.79 16.73
C LEU A 37 -1.52 -8.94 18.24
N GLU A 38 -1.59 -7.83 18.98
CA GLU A 38 -1.42 -7.78 20.42
C GLU A 38 -2.28 -6.67 21.02
N LYS A 39 -2.64 -6.80 22.31
CA LYS A 39 -3.42 -5.78 23.00
C LYS A 39 -2.64 -4.50 23.22
N ASN A 40 -1.33 -4.61 23.51
CA ASN A 40 -0.46 -3.46 23.70
C ASN A 40 0.03 -2.97 22.32
N PRO A 41 -0.23 -1.71 21.92
CA PRO A 41 0.17 -1.21 20.63
C PRO A 41 1.69 -1.27 20.37
N SER A 42 2.49 -1.01 21.38
CA SER A 42 3.96 -1.07 21.27
C SER A 42 4.45 -2.49 21.01
N VAL A 43 3.83 -3.47 21.68
CA VAL A 43 4.14 -4.90 21.47
C VAL A 43 3.69 -5.34 20.08
N ALA A 44 2.50 -4.89 19.64
CA ALA A 44 1.98 -5.17 18.31
C ALA A 44 2.92 -4.64 17.22
N GLU A 45 3.42 -3.41 17.38
CA GLU A 45 4.37 -2.81 16.44
C GLU A 45 5.65 -3.63 16.34
N THR A 46 6.21 -4.02 17.48
CA THR A 46 7.43 -4.84 17.53
C THR A 46 7.22 -6.19 16.85
N ALA A 47 6.08 -6.84 17.12
CA ALA A 47 5.72 -8.11 16.52
C ALA A 47 5.57 -7.97 15.00
N PHE A 48 4.95 -6.89 14.54
CA PHE A 48 4.75 -6.65 13.11
C PHE A 48 6.07 -6.39 12.38
N LYS A 49 6.95 -5.60 12.98
CA LYS A 49 8.29 -5.37 12.41
C LYS A 49 9.05 -6.68 12.23
N ALA A 50 8.92 -7.60 13.19
CA ALA A 50 9.54 -8.93 13.09
C ALA A 50 8.93 -9.75 11.94
N ILE A 51 7.60 -9.72 11.78
CA ILE A 51 6.89 -10.39 10.68
C ILE A 51 7.40 -9.85 9.34
N LEU A 52 7.51 -8.53 9.19
CA LEU A 52 7.97 -7.92 7.94
C LEU A 52 9.42 -8.27 7.64
N LYS A 53 10.28 -8.25 8.66
CA LYS A 53 11.70 -8.61 8.50
C LYS A 53 11.86 -10.07 8.06
N ASP A 54 11.12 -10.98 8.68
CA ASP A 54 11.15 -12.39 8.32
C ASP A 54 10.63 -12.64 6.91
N ALA A 55 9.66 -11.83 6.47
CA ALA A 55 9.06 -11.97 5.14
C ALA A 55 10.05 -11.63 4.01
N VAL A 56 11.06 -10.83 4.26
CA VAL A 56 12.05 -10.46 3.23
C VAL A 56 12.66 -11.71 2.58
N ASP A 57 12.99 -12.71 3.38
CA ASP A 57 13.59 -13.97 2.93
C ASP A 57 12.70 -15.20 3.18
N GLY A 58 11.48 -14.99 3.62
CA GLY A 58 10.58 -16.08 4.04
C GLY A 58 9.24 -16.05 3.32
N GLN A 59 8.17 -16.21 4.10
CA GLN A 59 6.81 -16.21 3.57
C GLN A 59 6.48 -14.89 2.90
N ASN A 60 5.66 -14.96 1.85
CA ASN A 60 5.27 -13.76 1.12
C ASN A 60 4.28 -12.92 1.94
N VAL A 61 4.58 -11.63 2.04
CA VAL A 61 3.73 -10.63 2.69
C VAL A 61 3.60 -9.42 1.79
N ILE A 62 2.40 -8.89 1.69
CA ILE A 62 2.13 -7.60 1.03
C ILE A 62 1.65 -6.63 2.11
N TYR A 63 2.29 -5.48 2.20
CA TYR A 63 1.89 -4.41 3.13
C TYR A 63 1.42 -3.19 2.34
N LEU A 64 0.16 -2.78 2.57
CA LEU A 64 -0.45 -1.62 1.91
C LEU A 64 -0.31 -0.41 2.81
N ILE A 65 0.33 0.64 2.33
CA ILE A 65 0.62 1.84 3.11
C ILE A 65 -0.03 3.06 2.48
N THR A 66 -0.85 3.76 3.26
CA THR A 66 -1.44 5.05 2.89
C THR A 66 -0.83 6.19 3.69
N GLU A 67 -0.57 5.98 4.98
CA GLU A 67 -0.06 7.01 5.89
C GLU A 67 1.47 6.96 5.97
N LYS A 68 2.12 8.13 5.88
CA LYS A 68 3.59 8.21 5.92
C LYS A 68 4.21 7.61 7.17
N GLU A 69 3.51 7.68 8.31
CA GLU A 69 4.00 7.14 9.57
C GLU A 69 4.29 5.64 9.52
N HIS A 70 3.61 4.90 8.64
CA HIS A 70 3.80 3.47 8.49
C HIS A 70 5.05 3.09 7.69
N LEU A 71 5.66 4.04 6.97
CA LEU A 71 6.88 3.78 6.21
C LEU A 71 8.04 3.35 7.10
N GLN A 72 8.09 3.86 8.34
CA GLN A 72 9.13 3.50 9.31
C GLN A 72 9.08 2.04 9.76
N LEU A 73 7.96 1.35 9.51
CA LEU A 73 7.82 -0.06 9.85
C LEU A 73 8.53 -0.98 8.86
N LEU A 74 8.84 -0.49 7.66
CA LEU A 74 9.45 -1.30 6.60
C LEU A 74 10.92 -1.58 6.90
N PRO A 75 11.34 -2.87 6.83
CA PRO A 75 12.76 -3.23 6.92
C PRO A 75 13.46 -2.99 5.59
N GLU A 76 14.78 -3.07 5.61
CA GLU A 76 15.56 -3.18 4.38
C GLU A 76 15.21 -4.49 3.67
N GLY A 77 15.26 -4.48 2.34
CA GLY A 77 14.97 -5.65 1.54
C GLY A 77 13.52 -5.76 1.08
N ALA A 78 12.63 -4.86 1.51
CA ALA A 78 11.29 -4.80 0.96
C ALA A 78 11.33 -4.33 -0.49
N PHE A 79 10.52 -4.96 -1.34
CA PHE A 79 10.30 -4.46 -2.70
C PHE A 79 9.22 -3.38 -2.63
N VAL A 80 9.60 -2.15 -2.92
CA VAL A 80 8.73 -0.97 -2.74
C VAL A 80 8.10 -0.58 -4.06
N ILE A 81 6.76 -0.61 -4.10
CA ILE A 81 5.97 -0.13 -5.22
C ILE A 81 5.23 1.14 -4.78
N VAL A 82 5.41 2.22 -5.52
CA VAL A 82 4.59 3.44 -5.36
C VAL A 82 3.53 3.44 -6.45
N LEU A 83 2.27 3.44 -6.03
CA LEU A 83 1.12 3.47 -6.94
C LEU A 83 0.48 4.85 -6.90
N THR A 84 0.31 5.47 -8.06
CA THR A 84 -0.26 6.80 -8.21
C THR A 84 -1.51 6.78 -9.08
N ALA A 85 -2.34 7.80 -8.98
CA ALA A 85 -3.48 8.01 -9.85
C ALA A 85 -3.73 9.51 -9.98
N GLN A 86 -4.43 9.91 -11.03
CA GLN A 86 -4.86 11.30 -11.21
C GLN A 86 -5.83 11.70 -10.09
N LEU A 87 -5.79 12.95 -9.68
CA LEU A 87 -6.63 13.45 -8.60
C LEU A 87 -8.13 13.26 -8.88
N ASP A 88 -8.55 13.49 -10.11
CA ASP A 88 -9.95 13.31 -10.51
C ASP A 88 -10.39 11.84 -10.38
N VAL A 89 -9.52 10.90 -10.69
CA VAL A 89 -9.77 9.46 -10.51
C VAL A 89 -9.89 9.12 -9.03
N ILE A 90 -9.01 9.65 -8.20
CA ILE A 90 -9.04 9.45 -6.75
C ILE A 90 -10.34 9.97 -6.15
N LYS A 91 -10.74 11.19 -6.53
CA LYS A 91 -11.98 11.80 -6.05
C LYS A 91 -13.22 11.00 -6.49
N ALA A 92 -13.26 10.55 -7.74
CA ALA A 92 -14.36 9.76 -8.25
C ALA A 92 -14.52 8.44 -7.51
N ARG A 93 -13.41 7.74 -7.25
CA ARG A 93 -13.42 6.47 -6.51
C ARG A 93 -13.81 6.66 -5.05
N PHE A 94 -13.34 7.73 -4.42
CA PHE A 94 -13.70 8.05 -3.03
C PHE A 94 -15.17 8.37 -2.91
N LYS A 95 -15.70 9.17 -3.85
CA LYS A 95 -17.12 9.50 -3.91
C LYS A 95 -17.99 8.25 -4.06
N GLU A 96 -17.57 7.30 -4.90
CA GLU A 96 -18.28 6.04 -5.09
C GLU A 96 -18.32 5.23 -3.80
N ARG A 97 -17.18 5.15 -3.06
CA ARG A 97 -17.14 4.49 -1.76
C ARG A 97 -18.05 5.12 -0.73
N MET A 98 -18.25 6.43 -0.82
CA MET A 98 -19.14 7.21 0.05
C MET A 98 -20.58 7.28 -0.49
N ARG A 99 -20.93 6.38 -1.39
CA ARG A 99 -22.28 6.27 -1.98
C ARG A 99 -22.73 7.54 -2.70
N GLY A 100 -21.82 8.16 -3.46
CA GLY A 100 -22.11 9.35 -4.25
C GLY A 100 -21.94 10.66 -3.48
N ASN A 101 -21.48 10.61 -2.24
CA ASN A 101 -21.25 11.79 -1.42
C ASN A 101 -19.76 12.01 -1.19
N LEU A 102 -19.27 13.22 -1.50
CA LEU A 102 -17.88 13.61 -1.20
C LEU A 102 -17.94 14.93 -0.41
N PRO A 103 -18.00 14.85 0.94
CA PRO A 103 -18.02 16.04 1.77
C PRO A 103 -16.78 16.92 1.53
N LEU A 104 -16.99 18.23 1.56
CA LEU A 104 -15.92 19.19 1.27
C LEU A 104 -14.64 19.00 2.11
N PRO A 105 -14.72 18.72 3.43
CA PRO A 105 -13.50 18.48 4.22
C PRO A 105 -12.69 17.28 3.70
N LEU A 106 -13.35 16.21 3.26
CA LEU A 106 -12.69 15.03 2.70
C LEU A 106 -12.09 15.33 1.32
N GLU A 107 -12.81 16.06 0.49
CA GLU A 107 -12.30 16.49 -0.82
C GLU A 107 -11.03 17.34 -0.65
N LYS A 108 -11.01 18.27 0.28
CA LYS A 108 -9.83 19.08 0.57
C LYS A 108 -8.68 18.25 1.11
N MET A 109 -8.97 17.23 1.91
CA MET A 109 -7.94 16.30 2.39
C MET A 109 -7.28 15.58 1.20
N LEU A 110 -8.07 15.05 0.27
CA LEU A 110 -7.55 14.38 -0.92
C LEU A 110 -6.68 15.32 -1.76
N GLU A 111 -7.11 16.55 -1.95
CA GLU A 111 -6.35 17.55 -2.69
C GLU A 111 -5.02 17.88 -2.00
N SER A 112 -5.02 18.05 -0.69
CA SER A 112 -3.81 18.40 0.06
C SER A 112 -2.79 17.28 0.11
N ARG A 113 -3.24 16.02 0.04
CA ARG A 113 -2.37 14.85 0.06
C ARG A 113 -1.90 14.43 -1.33
N HIS A 114 -2.52 14.95 -2.37
CA HIS A 114 -2.19 14.53 -3.74
C HIS A 114 -0.72 14.81 -4.05
N GLY A 115 -0.05 13.81 -4.59
CA GLY A 115 1.37 13.90 -4.92
C GLY A 115 2.32 13.65 -3.76
N MET A 116 1.83 13.29 -2.57
CA MET A 116 2.67 13.14 -1.37
C MET A 116 3.76 12.08 -1.50
N TYR A 117 3.60 11.13 -2.43
CA TYR A 117 4.58 10.06 -2.66
C TYR A 117 5.31 10.18 -3.99
N ASP A 118 5.12 11.27 -4.74
CA ASP A 118 5.67 11.41 -6.10
C ASP A 118 7.21 11.35 -6.12
N ASP A 119 7.86 11.90 -5.11
CA ASP A 119 9.33 11.95 -5.04
C ASP A 119 9.93 10.86 -4.15
N MET A 120 9.12 9.92 -3.70
CA MET A 120 9.60 8.86 -2.82
C MET A 120 10.48 7.86 -3.58
N PRO A 121 11.66 7.49 -3.03
CA PRO A 121 12.46 6.41 -3.60
C PRO A 121 11.68 5.09 -3.59
N CYS A 122 11.69 4.37 -4.71
CA CYS A 122 10.99 3.10 -4.83
C CYS A 122 11.68 2.20 -5.86
N ASP A 123 11.33 0.91 -5.83
CA ASP A 123 11.81 -0.05 -6.82
C ASP A 123 10.97 0.01 -8.10
N LEU A 124 9.71 0.37 -7.97
CA LEU A 124 8.78 0.45 -9.09
C LEU A 124 7.74 1.52 -8.84
N LYS A 125 7.57 2.43 -9.80
CA LYS A 125 6.52 3.45 -9.76
C LYS A 125 5.48 3.16 -10.83
N LEU A 126 4.23 3.08 -10.42
CA LEU A 126 3.11 2.73 -11.30
C LEU A 126 2.03 3.81 -11.25
N ASP A 127 1.35 4.01 -12.36
CA ASP A 127 0.08 4.74 -12.38
C ASP A 127 -1.09 3.74 -12.44
N ASN A 128 -2.31 4.24 -12.46
CA ASN A 128 -3.51 3.40 -12.47
C ASN A 128 -3.72 2.64 -13.79
N ASN A 129 -2.89 2.86 -14.81
CA ASN A 129 -2.93 2.17 -16.10
C ASN A 129 -1.80 1.12 -16.24
N TYR A 130 -1.26 0.65 -15.13
CA TYR A 130 -0.17 -0.32 -15.13
C TYR A 130 -0.56 -1.64 -15.81
N ASN A 131 0.43 -2.33 -16.37
CA ASN A 131 0.29 -3.69 -16.90
C ASN A 131 0.71 -4.68 -15.83
N ILE A 132 -0.22 -5.52 -15.36
CA ILE A 132 0.04 -6.46 -14.27
C ILE A 132 1.12 -7.50 -14.63
N GLU A 133 1.20 -7.91 -15.89
CA GLU A 133 2.20 -8.87 -16.33
C GLU A 133 3.62 -8.30 -16.22
N GLU A 134 3.79 -7.02 -16.54
CA GLU A 134 5.07 -6.33 -16.37
C GLU A 134 5.44 -6.19 -14.90
N VAL A 135 4.45 -5.93 -14.04
CA VAL A 135 4.68 -5.83 -12.59
C VAL A 135 5.13 -7.17 -12.02
N THR A 136 4.44 -8.25 -12.35
CA THR A 136 4.80 -9.59 -11.89
C THR A 136 6.18 -9.99 -12.39
N LYS A 137 6.52 -9.65 -13.62
CA LYS A 137 7.84 -9.93 -14.19
C LYS A 137 8.94 -9.18 -13.42
N LYS A 138 8.72 -7.93 -13.07
CA LYS A 138 9.68 -7.15 -12.29
C LYS A 138 9.89 -7.68 -10.87
N LEU A 139 8.87 -8.34 -10.32
CA LEU A 139 8.97 -9.03 -9.03
C LEU A 139 9.65 -10.39 -9.13
N GLY A 140 9.98 -10.87 -10.32
CA GLY A 140 10.56 -12.18 -10.52
C GLY A 140 9.55 -13.33 -10.49
N LEU A 141 8.31 -13.02 -10.73
CA LEU A 141 7.21 -14.00 -10.66
C LEU A 141 6.89 -14.61 -12.03
#